data_ab8dc81f2f18d5cda78a18771ee3da48
#
_entry.id   ab8dc81f2f18d5cda78a18771ee3da48
#
_cell.length_a   1.000
_cell.length_b   1.000
_cell.length_c   1.000
_cell.angle_alpha   90.00
_cell.angle_beta   90.00
_cell.angle_gamma   90.00
#
_symmetry.space_group_name_H-M   'P 1'
#
loop_
_entity.id
_entity.type
_entity.pdbx_description
1 polymer ?
#
loop_
_entity_poly.entity_id
_entity_poly.type
_entity_poly.pdbx_seq_one_letter_code
_entity_poly.pdbx_strand_id
1 'polypeptide(L)'
;GRSKKWREMLKLPTVSQCRELRHFIEKDYRSLCDKQPIGRLLFRQFCDTRPDLKKHVEFLDAVAKYEVTIDEDRRDRALSILEQFFSHENSGPLLPEIPAAAVRECRWDLNQQFCKNIFEGCASVVHNYLSKKPFEEYQESPYFSRFLQWKWLERYPVSKNTFRNYRVLGKGGFGEVCACQVRATGKMYACKKLEKKRIKKRGGEAMALNEKRLLEKVHSRFVVNLAYAYETKETLCLVLTIMNGGDLKFHIYNLGSPGFDEKRAVFYAAEVCCGLEDLQRERIAYRDLKPENILLDDYGHIRISDLGLAVEIPEGQMVRGRVGTVGYMAPEVINNEKYSFSPDWWGLGCLIYEMIQGHCPFRKPKEKVKREEVERRVRKDTEEYSEKFSEDTKSICRMLLAKNPNERLGCKGDGAAGVKKHPVFKDINFSRLEANMLEPPFRPDPNAIYCKDVLDIGRFSVVKGVYLDTADDNFYAQFATGCVSIPWQKEMIESGCFKDINDSENKRVEEKASPPAPRPKRSFFHTRSACGNEAASISRGPQERMPKACRPYGQPQKRLPCCGPSSCALGCSRP
;
A
#
# COMPACT_ATOMS: atom_id res chain seq x y z
N GLY A 1 18.30 -5.36 12.99
CA GLY A 1 19.32 -5.23 11.95
C GLY A 1 19.27 -6.39 10.97
N ARG A 2 19.56 -6.14 9.71
CA ARG A 2 19.59 -7.14 8.64
C ARG A 2 20.68 -8.19 8.95
N SER A 3 20.31 -9.46 8.95
CA SER A 3 21.26 -10.56 9.16
C SER A 3 22.15 -10.76 7.92
N LYS A 4 23.46 -11.02 8.10
CA LYS A 4 24.40 -11.32 7.00
C LYS A 4 23.90 -12.47 6.12
N LYS A 5 23.35 -13.52 6.73
CA LYS A 5 22.76 -14.67 6.03
C LYS A 5 21.64 -14.27 5.05
N TRP A 6 20.79 -13.32 5.43
CA TRP A 6 19.66 -12.90 4.61
C TRP A 6 20.06 -11.93 3.50
N ARG A 7 21.13 -11.14 3.70
CA ARG A 7 21.73 -10.35 2.61
C ARG A 7 22.28 -11.24 1.50
N GLU A 8 22.81 -12.39 1.86
CA GLU A 8 23.32 -13.34 0.87
C GLU A 8 22.23 -13.94 -0.02
N MET A 9 20.98 -14.03 0.46
CA MET A 9 19.84 -14.47 -0.33
C MET A 9 19.39 -13.44 -1.39
N LEU A 10 19.78 -12.18 -1.24
CA LEU A 10 19.48 -11.09 -2.17
C LEU A 10 20.62 -10.83 -3.16
N LYS A 11 21.53 -11.77 -3.39
CA LYS A 11 22.58 -11.64 -4.42
C LYS A 11 21.96 -11.75 -5.81
N LEU A 12 22.32 -10.81 -6.67
CA LEU A 12 21.91 -10.87 -8.07
C LEU A 12 22.52 -12.09 -8.74
N PRO A 13 21.75 -12.82 -9.57
CA PRO A 13 22.25 -13.90 -10.40
C PRO A 13 23.17 -13.34 -11.50
N THR A 14 23.90 -14.21 -12.18
CA THR A 14 24.67 -13.81 -13.34
C THR A 14 23.75 -13.44 -14.52
N VAL A 15 24.21 -12.54 -15.39
CA VAL A 15 23.43 -12.13 -16.58
C VAL A 15 23.06 -13.33 -17.44
N SER A 16 23.95 -14.34 -17.54
CA SER A 16 23.69 -15.58 -18.31
C SER A 16 22.50 -16.39 -17.76
N GLN A 17 22.34 -16.44 -16.43
CA GLN A 17 21.19 -17.13 -15.80
C GLN A 17 19.86 -16.44 -16.06
N CYS A 18 19.88 -15.15 -16.39
CA CYS A 18 18.68 -14.35 -16.61
C CYS A 18 18.29 -14.24 -18.09
N ARG A 19 19.11 -14.77 -19.01
CA ARG A 19 18.92 -14.59 -20.46
C ARG A 19 17.56 -15.09 -20.94
N GLU A 20 17.09 -16.20 -20.43
CA GLU A 20 15.78 -16.77 -20.80
C GLU A 20 14.61 -15.89 -20.39
N LEU A 21 14.73 -15.13 -19.27
CA LEU A 21 13.67 -14.22 -18.84
C LEU A 21 13.32 -13.18 -19.89
N ARG A 22 14.28 -12.81 -20.74
CA ARG A 22 14.08 -11.84 -21.82
C ARG A 22 12.95 -12.23 -22.78
N HIS A 23 12.67 -13.53 -22.92
CA HIS A 23 11.62 -14.04 -23.79
C HIS A 23 10.24 -14.07 -23.14
N PHE A 24 10.18 -14.06 -21.81
CA PHE A 24 8.94 -14.18 -21.02
C PHE A 24 8.48 -12.87 -20.38
N ILE A 25 9.29 -11.80 -20.44
CA ILE A 25 8.91 -10.49 -19.91
C ILE A 25 8.15 -9.71 -20.96
N GLU A 26 7.05 -9.09 -20.53
CA GLU A 26 6.36 -8.10 -21.34
C GLU A 26 7.33 -6.95 -21.69
N LYS A 27 7.49 -6.67 -22.99
CA LYS A 27 8.47 -5.71 -23.52
C LYS A 27 7.80 -4.43 -23.94
N ASP A 28 6.89 -3.93 -23.11
CA ASP A 28 6.24 -2.67 -23.32
C ASP A 28 6.85 -1.59 -22.44
N TYR A 29 7.13 -0.41 -23.01
CA TYR A 29 7.71 0.73 -22.31
C TYR A 29 6.91 1.10 -21.06
N ARG A 30 5.57 1.20 -21.20
CA ARG A 30 4.69 1.59 -20.12
C ARG A 30 4.71 0.57 -18.97
N SER A 31 4.69 -0.71 -19.31
CA SER A 31 4.78 -1.79 -18.32
C SER A 31 6.11 -1.80 -17.59
N LEU A 32 7.23 -1.61 -18.27
CA LEU A 32 8.57 -1.73 -17.69
C LEU A 32 9.08 -0.45 -17.05
N CYS A 33 8.92 0.69 -17.74
CA CYS A 33 9.56 1.96 -17.35
C CYS A 33 8.61 2.91 -16.61
N ASP A 34 7.31 2.66 -16.64
CA ASP A 34 6.33 3.48 -15.95
C ASP A 34 5.70 2.76 -14.75
N LYS A 35 5.19 1.54 -14.93
CA LYS A 35 4.51 0.81 -13.85
C LYS A 35 5.46 0.14 -12.86
N GLN A 36 6.61 -0.38 -13.29
CA GLN A 36 7.54 -1.10 -12.42
C GLN A 36 8.60 -0.18 -11.80
N PRO A 37 8.65 -0.06 -10.45
CA PRO A 37 9.53 0.90 -9.78
C PRO A 37 11.02 0.72 -10.08
N ILE A 38 11.52 -0.53 -10.07
CA ILE A 38 12.93 -0.83 -10.40
C ILE A 38 13.19 -0.59 -11.89
N GLY A 39 12.23 -0.94 -12.76
CA GLY A 39 12.32 -0.67 -14.20
C GLY A 39 12.47 0.82 -14.47
N ARG A 40 11.64 1.66 -13.84
CA ARG A 40 11.71 3.12 -13.92
C ARG A 40 13.08 3.66 -13.51
N LEU A 41 13.61 3.20 -12.37
CA LEU A 41 14.92 3.66 -11.88
C LEU A 41 16.06 3.27 -12.84
N LEU A 42 16.05 2.05 -13.38
CA LEU A 42 17.11 1.59 -14.27
C LEU A 42 17.02 2.24 -15.67
N PHE A 43 15.81 2.46 -16.18
CA PHE A 43 15.61 3.22 -17.41
C PHE A 43 16.08 4.67 -17.25
N ARG A 44 15.78 5.29 -16.10
CA ARG A 44 16.28 6.63 -15.79
C ARG A 44 17.81 6.67 -15.74
N GLN A 45 18.46 5.73 -15.07
CA GLN A 45 19.91 5.62 -15.03
C GLN A 45 20.51 5.47 -16.43
N PHE A 46 19.86 4.72 -17.32
CA PHE A 46 20.24 4.64 -18.73
C PHE A 46 20.14 6.01 -19.42
N CYS A 47 19.03 6.71 -19.27
CA CYS A 47 18.83 8.05 -19.85
C CYS A 47 19.85 9.06 -19.30
N ASP A 48 20.23 8.97 -18.02
CA ASP A 48 21.22 9.87 -17.40
C ASP A 48 22.62 9.73 -18.02
N THR A 49 22.94 8.60 -18.66
CA THR A 49 24.19 8.39 -19.40
C THR A 49 24.18 9.03 -20.80
N ARG A 50 23.04 9.49 -21.26
CA ARG A 50 22.81 10.01 -22.60
C ARG A 50 22.35 11.48 -22.52
N PRO A 51 23.17 12.46 -22.91
CA PRO A 51 22.82 13.88 -22.81
C PRO A 51 21.53 14.26 -23.54
N ASP A 52 21.27 13.60 -24.68
CA ASP A 52 20.05 13.75 -25.48
C ASP A 52 18.80 13.28 -24.72
N LEU A 53 18.85 12.13 -24.05
CA LEU A 53 17.72 11.54 -23.33
C LEU A 53 17.53 12.13 -21.93
N LYS A 54 18.61 12.58 -21.30
CA LYS A 54 18.58 13.14 -19.94
C LYS A 54 17.61 14.31 -19.83
N LYS A 55 17.60 15.20 -20.82
CA LYS A 55 16.71 16.37 -20.85
C LYS A 55 15.22 15.99 -20.91
N HIS A 56 14.89 14.90 -21.59
CA HIS A 56 13.53 14.39 -21.66
C HIS A 56 13.03 13.92 -20.28
N VAL A 57 13.88 13.20 -19.53
CA VAL A 57 13.56 12.74 -18.17
C VAL A 57 13.49 13.91 -17.19
N GLU A 58 14.41 14.89 -17.29
CA GLU A 58 14.38 16.12 -16.50
C GLU A 58 13.09 16.93 -16.73
N PHE A 59 12.61 16.99 -17.98
CA PHE A 59 11.32 17.60 -18.30
C PHE A 59 10.16 16.87 -17.65
N LEU A 60 10.09 15.54 -17.77
CA LEU A 60 9.03 14.74 -17.12
C LEU A 60 9.03 14.92 -15.59
N ASP A 61 10.22 15.01 -14.98
CA ASP A 61 10.32 15.30 -13.54
C ASP A 61 9.82 16.70 -13.18
N ALA A 62 10.11 17.69 -14.03
CA ALA A 62 9.64 19.05 -13.82
C ALA A 62 8.11 19.13 -13.93
N VAL A 63 7.53 18.44 -14.92
CA VAL A 63 6.07 18.31 -15.07
C VAL A 63 5.44 17.61 -13.85
N ALA A 64 5.99 16.48 -13.41
CA ALA A 64 5.48 15.78 -12.22
C ALA A 64 5.52 16.67 -10.95
N LYS A 65 6.57 17.49 -10.80
CA LYS A 65 6.64 18.49 -9.72
C LYS A 65 5.61 19.60 -9.87
N TYR A 66 5.34 20.03 -11.10
CA TYR A 66 4.32 21.02 -11.39
C TYR A 66 2.92 20.54 -11.00
N GLU A 67 2.56 19.32 -11.32
CA GLU A 67 1.25 18.73 -11.03
C GLU A 67 0.90 18.70 -9.52
N VAL A 68 1.93 18.60 -8.67
CA VAL A 68 1.78 18.58 -7.19
C VAL A 68 2.09 19.94 -6.54
N THR A 69 2.35 20.98 -7.32
CA THR A 69 2.62 22.32 -6.81
C THR A 69 1.32 22.96 -6.28
N ILE A 70 1.39 23.72 -5.19
CA ILE A 70 0.27 24.48 -4.66
C ILE A 70 -0.17 25.55 -5.65
N ASP A 71 -1.42 25.99 -5.56
CA ASP A 71 -2.00 26.88 -6.57
C ASP A 71 -1.29 28.25 -6.63
N GLU A 72 -0.82 28.74 -5.47
CA GLU A 72 -0.08 29.99 -5.35
C GLU A 72 1.25 30.01 -6.14
N ASP A 73 1.98 28.88 -6.11
CA ASP A 73 3.31 28.74 -6.74
C ASP A 73 3.23 28.15 -8.15
N ARG A 74 2.05 27.70 -8.58
CA ARG A 74 1.87 26.93 -9.84
C ARG A 74 2.27 27.74 -11.06
N ARG A 75 1.92 29.02 -11.09
CA ARG A 75 2.26 29.92 -12.21
C ARG A 75 3.76 30.06 -12.38
N ASP A 76 4.48 30.34 -11.31
CA ASP A 76 5.93 30.55 -11.34
C ASP A 76 6.66 29.26 -11.72
N ARG A 77 6.15 28.13 -11.25
CA ARG A 77 6.67 26.81 -11.66
C ARG A 77 6.44 26.55 -13.13
N ALA A 78 5.28 26.87 -13.69
CA ALA A 78 4.99 26.72 -15.11
C ALA A 78 5.90 27.61 -15.97
N LEU A 79 6.06 28.88 -15.59
CA LEU A 79 6.97 29.81 -16.27
C LEU A 79 8.42 29.30 -16.26
N SER A 80 8.88 28.79 -15.11
CA SER A 80 10.21 28.18 -14.97
C SER A 80 10.40 26.98 -15.92
N ILE A 81 9.39 26.13 -16.10
CA ILE A 81 9.44 25.00 -17.06
C ILE A 81 9.50 25.52 -18.50
N LEU A 82 8.65 26.49 -18.84
CA LEU A 82 8.63 27.08 -20.18
C LEU A 82 9.97 27.78 -20.53
N GLU A 83 10.57 28.47 -19.57
CA GLU A 83 11.87 29.10 -19.72
C GLU A 83 12.99 28.07 -19.87
N GLN A 84 13.02 27.06 -18.96
CA GLN A 84 14.08 26.06 -18.94
C GLN A 84 14.13 25.19 -20.20
N PHE A 85 12.97 24.80 -20.75
CA PHE A 85 12.92 23.81 -21.83
C PHE A 85 12.53 24.38 -23.20
N PHE A 86 11.93 25.57 -23.26
CA PHE A 86 11.35 26.11 -24.49
C PHE A 86 11.73 27.57 -24.85
N SER A 87 12.65 28.26 -24.11
CA SER A 87 13.01 29.66 -24.32
C SER A 87 14.39 29.89 -24.92
N HIS A 88 14.98 28.90 -25.60
CA HIS A 88 16.31 29.08 -26.20
C HIS A 88 16.21 29.75 -27.58
N GLU A 89 16.37 31.06 -27.61
CA GLU A 89 16.37 31.85 -28.86
C GLU A 89 17.58 31.58 -29.76
N ASN A 90 18.73 31.10 -29.23
CA ASN A 90 19.98 30.95 -29.96
C ASN A 90 20.50 29.53 -30.16
N SER A 91 19.88 28.48 -29.61
CA SER A 91 20.43 27.11 -29.59
C SER A 91 19.49 26.05 -30.12
N GLY A 92 18.31 26.41 -30.61
CA GLY A 92 17.24 25.47 -30.97
C GLY A 92 16.51 24.89 -29.76
N PRO A 93 15.37 24.23 -29.97
CA PRO A 93 14.58 23.64 -28.87
C PRO A 93 15.33 22.50 -28.20
N LEU A 94 15.34 22.49 -26.85
CA LEU A 94 15.95 21.42 -26.06
C LEU A 94 15.24 20.06 -26.23
N LEU A 95 13.97 20.10 -26.63
CA LEU A 95 13.10 18.95 -26.86
C LEU A 95 12.47 19.08 -28.25
N PRO A 96 13.22 18.75 -29.33
CA PRO A 96 12.80 18.97 -30.71
C PRO A 96 11.56 18.13 -31.11
N GLU A 97 11.26 17.09 -30.38
CA GLU A 97 10.10 16.23 -30.62
C GLU A 97 8.77 16.88 -30.24
N ILE A 98 8.80 17.90 -29.37
CA ILE A 98 7.59 18.60 -28.93
C ILE A 98 7.22 19.66 -29.98
N PRO A 99 6.04 19.55 -30.61
CA PRO A 99 5.61 20.53 -31.61
C PRO A 99 5.46 21.93 -31.00
N ALA A 100 5.89 22.96 -31.74
CA ALA A 100 5.72 24.36 -31.31
C ALA A 100 4.25 24.74 -31.06
N ALA A 101 3.29 24.03 -31.67
CA ALA A 101 1.87 24.19 -31.40
C ALA A 101 1.51 23.81 -29.97
N ALA A 102 2.02 22.65 -29.47
CA ALA A 102 1.77 22.19 -28.10
C ALA A 102 2.35 23.16 -27.06
N VAL A 103 3.55 23.74 -27.34
CA VAL A 103 4.16 24.76 -26.47
C VAL A 103 3.32 26.05 -26.45
N ARG A 104 2.77 26.47 -27.61
CA ARG A 104 1.86 27.62 -27.67
C ARG A 104 0.56 27.37 -26.89
N GLU A 105 0.02 26.20 -26.98
CA GLU A 105 -1.16 25.78 -26.18
C GLU A 105 -0.88 25.88 -24.68
N CYS A 106 0.24 25.31 -24.20
CA CYS A 106 0.66 25.46 -22.79
C CYS A 106 0.74 26.93 -22.35
N ARG A 107 1.32 27.82 -23.20
CA ARG A 107 1.40 29.25 -22.90
C ARG A 107 0.03 29.94 -22.90
N TRP A 108 -0.88 29.50 -23.77
CA TRP A 108 -2.25 30.02 -23.83
C TRP A 108 -3.02 29.63 -22.59
N ASP A 109 -3.00 28.34 -22.21
CA ASP A 109 -3.69 27.81 -21.04
C ASP A 109 -3.20 28.46 -19.75
N LEU A 110 -1.90 28.71 -19.64
CA LEU A 110 -1.32 29.42 -18.50
C LEU A 110 -1.89 30.84 -18.32
N ASN A 111 -2.30 31.51 -19.41
CA ASN A 111 -2.86 32.85 -19.36
C ASN A 111 -4.37 32.87 -19.13
N GLN A 112 -5.08 31.79 -19.45
CA GLN A 112 -6.55 31.71 -19.34
C GLN A 112 -7.01 31.08 -18.03
N GLN A 113 -6.46 29.93 -17.68
CA GLN A 113 -6.85 29.18 -16.49
C GLN A 113 -5.69 28.34 -15.97
N PHE A 114 -5.32 28.51 -14.69
CA PHE A 114 -4.23 27.73 -14.07
C PHE A 114 -4.64 26.25 -13.90
N CYS A 115 -4.64 25.51 -15.01
CA CYS A 115 -4.93 24.08 -14.98
C CYS A 115 -3.69 23.28 -14.59
N LYS A 116 -3.87 22.25 -13.74
CA LYS A 116 -2.77 21.34 -13.35
C LYS A 116 -2.22 20.50 -14.51
N ASN A 117 -2.93 20.43 -15.63
CA ASN A 117 -2.64 19.52 -16.74
C ASN A 117 -2.08 20.23 -17.99
N ILE A 118 -1.63 21.48 -17.87
CA ILE A 118 -1.18 22.27 -19.04
C ILE A 118 -0.03 21.61 -19.82
N PHE A 119 0.80 20.79 -19.18
CA PHE A 119 1.92 20.09 -19.81
C PHE A 119 1.59 18.64 -20.22
N GLU A 120 0.37 18.15 -20.02
CA GLU A 120 -0.01 16.75 -20.29
C GLU A 120 0.24 16.36 -21.76
N GLY A 121 -0.11 17.25 -22.71
CA GLY A 121 0.15 17.06 -24.14
C GLY A 121 1.65 16.92 -24.43
N CYS A 122 2.47 17.82 -23.88
CA CYS A 122 3.93 17.77 -24.05
C CYS A 122 4.54 16.53 -23.40
N ALA A 123 4.11 16.16 -22.20
CA ALA A 123 4.58 14.94 -21.51
C ALA A 123 4.21 13.67 -22.29
N SER A 124 3.02 13.62 -22.90
CA SER A 124 2.59 12.51 -23.75
C SER A 124 3.50 12.35 -24.98
N VAL A 125 3.90 13.46 -25.63
CA VAL A 125 4.84 13.43 -26.75
C VAL A 125 6.19 12.88 -26.32
N VAL A 126 6.72 13.32 -25.17
CA VAL A 126 7.99 12.82 -24.61
C VAL A 126 7.91 11.32 -24.29
N HIS A 127 6.85 10.86 -23.65
CA HIS A 127 6.66 9.42 -23.39
C HIS A 127 6.58 8.61 -24.67
N ASN A 128 5.89 9.11 -25.69
CA ASN A 128 5.82 8.46 -27.00
C ASN A 128 7.20 8.41 -27.71
N TYR A 129 8.02 9.45 -27.59
CA TYR A 129 9.39 9.45 -28.09
C TYR A 129 10.26 8.42 -27.34
N LEU A 130 10.26 8.46 -26.02
CA LEU A 130 11.05 7.54 -25.19
C LEU A 130 10.65 6.08 -25.37
N SER A 131 9.40 5.79 -25.73
CA SER A 131 8.89 4.43 -25.96
C SER A 131 9.34 3.78 -27.27
N LYS A 132 9.98 4.52 -28.18
CA LYS A 132 10.47 4.05 -29.48
C LYS A 132 11.95 3.66 -29.41
N LYS A 133 12.77 4.26 -30.27
CA LYS A 133 14.21 3.98 -30.37
C LYS A 133 14.96 4.04 -29.03
N PRO A 134 14.75 5.04 -28.14
CA PRO A 134 15.41 5.03 -26.84
C PRO A 134 15.10 3.78 -26.00
N PHE A 135 13.87 3.28 -26.04
CA PHE A 135 13.49 2.05 -25.34
C PHE A 135 14.09 0.80 -25.97
N GLU A 136 14.20 0.72 -27.31
CA GLU A 136 14.91 -0.35 -28.00
C GLU A 136 16.40 -0.40 -27.60
N GLU A 137 17.07 0.76 -27.60
CA GLU A 137 18.47 0.89 -27.16
C GLU A 137 18.63 0.51 -25.66
N TYR A 138 17.68 0.90 -24.81
CA TYR A 138 17.67 0.47 -23.41
C TYR A 138 17.62 -1.06 -23.26
N GLN A 139 16.81 -1.74 -24.07
CA GLN A 139 16.69 -3.19 -24.02
C GLN A 139 18.01 -3.93 -24.35
N GLU A 140 18.92 -3.30 -25.10
CA GLU A 140 20.25 -3.82 -25.41
C GLU A 140 21.33 -3.37 -24.38
N SER A 141 20.97 -2.52 -23.44
CA SER A 141 21.90 -1.93 -22.49
C SER A 141 22.20 -2.85 -21.28
N PRO A 142 23.31 -2.61 -20.56
CA PRO A 142 23.58 -3.27 -19.28
C PRO A 142 22.50 -3.00 -18.22
N TYR A 143 21.80 -1.86 -18.30
CA TYR A 143 20.72 -1.50 -17.38
C TYR A 143 19.52 -2.43 -17.52
N PHE A 144 19.15 -2.81 -18.73
CA PHE A 144 18.11 -3.81 -18.94
C PHE A 144 18.55 -5.21 -18.47
N SER A 145 19.80 -5.59 -18.70
CA SER A 145 20.35 -6.83 -18.14
C SER A 145 20.25 -6.84 -16.60
N ARG A 146 20.50 -5.69 -15.95
CA ARG A 146 20.31 -5.50 -14.50
C ARG A 146 18.84 -5.61 -14.11
N PHE A 147 17.92 -5.08 -14.89
CA PHE A 147 16.49 -5.27 -14.67
C PHE A 147 16.09 -6.75 -14.72
N LEU A 148 16.62 -7.52 -15.67
CA LEU A 148 16.39 -8.97 -15.75
C LEU A 148 16.92 -9.70 -14.50
N GLN A 149 18.07 -9.31 -13.96
CA GLN A 149 18.61 -9.87 -12.72
C GLN A 149 17.66 -9.63 -11.53
N TRP A 150 17.06 -8.43 -11.42
CA TRP A 150 16.06 -8.12 -10.41
C TRP A 150 14.78 -8.91 -10.60
N LYS A 151 14.31 -9.08 -11.84
CA LYS A 151 13.14 -9.91 -12.17
C LYS A 151 13.38 -11.39 -11.89
N TRP A 152 14.60 -11.87 -12.02
CA TRP A 152 14.96 -13.23 -11.60
C TRP A 152 14.92 -13.36 -10.07
N LEU A 153 15.47 -12.40 -9.34
CA LEU A 153 15.50 -12.40 -7.88
C LEU A 153 14.08 -12.34 -7.28
N GLU A 154 13.16 -11.68 -7.95
CA GLU A 154 11.74 -11.62 -7.61
C GLU A 154 11.07 -13.02 -7.55
N ARG A 155 11.59 -13.98 -8.35
CA ARG A 155 11.09 -15.36 -8.41
C ARG A 155 11.61 -16.26 -7.27
N TYR A 156 12.42 -15.71 -6.36
CA TYR A 156 12.97 -16.51 -5.26
C TYR A 156 11.84 -17.08 -4.39
N PRO A 157 11.90 -18.39 -4.04
CA PRO A 157 10.83 -19.04 -3.29
C PRO A 157 10.53 -18.36 -1.94
N VAL A 158 9.25 -18.06 -1.73
CA VAL A 158 8.75 -17.48 -0.49
C VAL A 158 8.17 -18.57 0.39
N SER A 159 8.51 -18.56 1.67
CA SER A 159 8.02 -19.52 2.65
C SER A 159 7.88 -18.86 4.03
N LYS A 160 7.35 -19.60 5.01
CA LYS A 160 7.29 -19.14 6.41
C LYS A 160 8.66 -18.66 6.94
N ASN A 161 9.77 -19.19 6.41
CA ASN A 161 11.12 -18.82 6.84
C ASN A 161 11.58 -17.47 6.30
N THR A 162 10.93 -16.94 5.27
CA THR A 162 11.16 -15.58 4.74
C THR A 162 10.80 -14.52 5.79
N PHE A 163 9.89 -14.87 6.71
CA PHE A 163 9.32 -13.93 7.68
C PHE A 163 9.69 -14.28 9.12
N ARG A 164 9.68 -13.24 9.96
CA ARG A 164 9.66 -13.34 11.41
C ARG A 164 8.29 -12.90 11.89
N ASN A 165 7.52 -13.79 12.52
CA ASN A 165 6.20 -13.47 13.04
C ASN A 165 6.27 -12.84 14.43
N TYR A 166 5.35 -11.93 14.71
CA TYR A 166 5.18 -11.22 15.97
C TYR A 166 3.75 -11.43 16.51
N ARG A 167 3.22 -10.45 17.23
CA ARG A 167 1.90 -10.50 17.87
C ARG A 167 0.75 -10.64 16.86
N VAL A 168 -0.36 -11.22 17.34
CA VAL A 168 -1.65 -11.19 16.62
C VAL A 168 -2.19 -9.77 16.66
N LEU A 169 -2.64 -9.27 15.50
CA LEU A 169 -3.27 -7.96 15.32
C LEU A 169 -4.79 -8.07 15.36
N GLY A 170 -5.35 -9.18 14.88
CA GLY A 170 -6.78 -9.39 14.80
C GLY A 170 -7.15 -10.81 14.40
N LYS A 171 -8.45 -11.13 14.47
CA LYS A 171 -9.02 -12.38 14.02
C LYS A 171 -10.22 -12.16 13.14
N GLY A 172 -10.28 -12.91 12.05
CA GLY A 172 -11.39 -12.94 11.11
C GLY A 172 -12.11 -14.27 11.07
N GLY A 173 -13.09 -14.39 10.18
CA GLY A 173 -13.90 -15.62 10.04
C GLY A 173 -13.10 -16.87 9.69
N PHE A 174 -12.05 -16.76 8.90
CA PHE A 174 -11.25 -17.90 8.42
C PHE A 174 -9.90 -18.07 9.11
N GLY A 175 -9.45 -17.08 9.91
CA GLY A 175 -8.14 -17.16 10.54
C GLY A 175 -7.73 -15.90 11.29
N GLU A 176 -6.44 -15.71 11.47
CA GLU A 176 -5.85 -14.61 12.23
C GLU A 176 -4.96 -13.72 11.37
N VAL A 177 -4.78 -12.48 11.79
CA VAL A 177 -3.83 -11.54 11.22
C VAL A 177 -2.72 -11.30 12.25
N CYS A 178 -1.47 -11.52 11.86
CA CYS A 178 -0.29 -11.32 12.70
C CYS A 178 0.63 -10.27 12.10
N ALA A 179 1.30 -9.50 12.93
CA ALA A 179 2.43 -8.69 12.48
C ALA A 179 3.58 -9.62 12.07
N CYS A 180 4.24 -9.33 10.97
CA CYS A 180 5.42 -10.05 10.52
C CYS A 180 6.45 -9.11 9.90
N GLN A 181 7.70 -9.56 9.84
CA GLN A 181 8.83 -8.80 9.29
C GLN A 181 9.54 -9.64 8.25
N VAL A 182 9.82 -9.07 7.09
CA VAL A 182 10.71 -9.70 6.09
C VAL A 182 12.15 -9.70 6.62
N ARG A 183 12.76 -10.88 6.71
CA ARG A 183 14.09 -11.01 7.32
C ARG A 183 15.20 -10.33 6.51
N ALA A 184 15.05 -10.28 5.19
CA ALA A 184 16.04 -9.72 4.28
C ALA A 184 16.07 -8.19 4.31
N THR A 185 14.91 -7.56 4.38
CA THR A 185 14.75 -6.10 4.27
C THR A 185 14.51 -5.42 5.61
N GLY A 186 13.92 -6.14 6.56
CA GLY A 186 13.45 -5.59 7.82
C GLY A 186 12.08 -4.92 7.75
N LYS A 187 11.43 -4.90 6.58
CA LYS A 187 10.11 -4.27 6.39
C LYS A 187 9.03 -5.04 7.13
N MET A 188 8.13 -4.29 7.78
CA MET A 188 7.00 -4.84 8.53
C MET A 188 5.75 -4.96 7.65
N TYR A 189 5.00 -6.03 7.87
CA TYR A 189 3.76 -6.36 7.20
C TYR A 189 2.74 -6.97 8.16
N ALA A 190 1.50 -7.11 7.71
CA ALA A 190 0.46 -7.89 8.34
C ALA A 190 0.26 -9.20 7.57
N CYS A 191 0.41 -10.34 8.22
CA CYS A 191 0.18 -11.66 7.62
C CYS A 191 -1.22 -12.16 7.98
N LYS A 192 -2.14 -12.16 7.00
CA LYS A 192 -3.49 -12.76 7.10
C LYS A 192 -3.33 -14.25 6.85
N LYS A 193 -3.48 -15.06 7.90
CA LYS A 193 -3.39 -16.51 7.86
C LYS A 193 -4.80 -17.09 7.80
N LEU A 194 -5.11 -17.80 6.74
CA LEU A 194 -6.39 -18.45 6.50
C LEU A 194 -6.23 -19.96 6.72
N GLU A 195 -6.94 -20.52 7.68
CA GLU A 195 -6.86 -21.96 8.02
C GLU A 195 -7.59 -22.79 6.95
N LYS A 196 -6.86 -23.65 6.22
CA LYS A 196 -7.38 -24.45 5.09
C LYS A 196 -8.60 -25.29 5.48
N LYS A 197 -8.55 -25.98 6.63
CA LYS A 197 -9.68 -26.78 7.15
C LYS A 197 -10.92 -25.91 7.44
N ARG A 198 -10.74 -24.67 7.87
CA ARG A 198 -11.84 -23.75 8.14
C ARG A 198 -12.47 -23.22 6.87
N ILE A 199 -11.63 -22.91 5.86
CA ILE A 199 -12.09 -22.54 4.52
C ILE A 199 -12.94 -23.68 3.95
N LYS A 200 -12.41 -24.91 3.91
CA LYS A 200 -13.13 -26.10 3.41
C LYS A 200 -14.44 -26.33 4.15
N LYS A 201 -14.45 -26.24 5.48
CA LYS A 201 -15.68 -26.41 6.28
C LYS A 201 -16.78 -25.42 5.93
N ARG A 202 -16.42 -24.21 5.50
CA ARG A 202 -17.37 -23.13 5.18
C ARG A 202 -17.64 -22.97 3.69
N GLY A 203 -17.03 -23.79 2.82
CA GLY A 203 -17.12 -23.63 1.37
C GLY A 203 -16.59 -22.26 0.90
N GLY A 204 -15.52 -21.76 1.53
CA GLY A 204 -14.97 -20.43 1.29
C GLY A 204 -13.81 -20.39 0.29
N GLU A 205 -13.52 -21.48 -0.40
CA GLU A 205 -12.36 -21.62 -1.29
C GLU A 205 -12.37 -20.61 -2.43
N ALA A 206 -13.49 -20.51 -3.14
CA ALA A 206 -13.63 -19.59 -4.26
C ALA A 206 -13.50 -18.12 -3.82
N MET A 207 -14.06 -17.77 -2.64
CA MET A 207 -13.98 -16.41 -2.10
C MET A 207 -12.54 -16.06 -1.72
N ALA A 208 -11.83 -16.97 -1.03
CA ALA A 208 -10.43 -16.74 -0.65
C ALA A 208 -9.51 -16.61 -1.87
N LEU A 209 -9.69 -17.43 -2.91
CA LEU A 209 -8.93 -17.34 -4.15
C LEU A 209 -9.23 -16.06 -4.92
N ASN A 210 -10.50 -15.66 -4.97
CA ASN A 210 -10.91 -14.40 -5.59
C ASN A 210 -10.28 -13.20 -4.88
N GLU A 211 -10.33 -13.13 -3.55
CA GLU A 211 -9.68 -12.08 -2.76
C GLU A 211 -8.19 -11.97 -3.11
N LYS A 212 -7.49 -13.09 -3.13
CA LYS A 212 -6.06 -13.15 -3.46
C LYS A 212 -5.78 -12.62 -4.87
N ARG A 213 -6.57 -13.04 -5.88
CA ARG A 213 -6.42 -12.60 -7.28
C ARG A 213 -6.66 -11.10 -7.43
N LEU A 214 -7.67 -10.56 -6.77
CA LEU A 214 -7.95 -9.12 -6.80
C LEU A 214 -6.83 -8.32 -6.13
N LEU A 215 -6.33 -8.79 -4.98
CA LEU A 215 -5.21 -8.17 -4.28
C LEU A 215 -3.90 -8.20 -5.09
N GLU A 216 -3.67 -9.19 -5.94
CA GLU A 216 -2.52 -9.24 -6.85
C GLU A 216 -2.60 -8.17 -7.94
N LYS A 217 -3.81 -7.84 -8.37
CA LYS A 217 -4.08 -6.88 -9.45
C LYS A 217 -4.03 -5.43 -8.97
N VAL A 218 -4.48 -5.16 -7.73
CA VAL A 218 -4.63 -3.80 -7.21
C VAL A 218 -3.33 -3.30 -6.58
N HIS A 219 -2.82 -2.20 -7.12
CA HIS A 219 -1.63 -1.50 -6.61
C HIS A 219 -1.96 -0.04 -6.32
N SER A 220 -2.63 0.20 -5.20
CA SER A 220 -3.11 1.51 -4.77
C SER A 220 -2.44 1.94 -3.47
N ARG A 221 -2.30 3.25 -3.29
CA ARG A 221 -1.91 3.83 -2.01
C ARG A 221 -3.06 3.80 -0.99
N PHE A 222 -4.30 3.79 -1.47
CA PHE A 222 -5.53 3.87 -0.67
C PHE A 222 -6.22 2.52 -0.45
N VAL A 223 -5.60 1.43 -0.93
CA VAL A 223 -6.04 0.05 -0.69
C VAL A 223 -4.88 -0.72 -0.07
N VAL A 224 -5.13 -1.68 0.82
CA VAL A 224 -4.07 -2.56 1.32
C VAL A 224 -3.48 -3.35 0.16
N ASN A 225 -2.14 -3.37 0.05
CA ASN A 225 -1.46 -4.08 -1.02
C ASN A 225 -1.00 -5.45 -0.52
N LEU A 226 -1.10 -6.44 -1.40
CA LEU A 226 -0.50 -7.76 -1.22
C LEU A 226 0.96 -7.70 -1.69
N ALA A 227 1.89 -7.98 -0.79
CA ALA A 227 3.32 -8.03 -1.11
C ALA A 227 3.83 -9.45 -1.37
N TYR A 228 3.27 -10.44 -0.66
CA TYR A 228 3.63 -11.85 -0.80
C TYR A 228 2.41 -12.74 -0.54
N ALA A 229 2.37 -13.89 -1.23
CA ALA A 229 1.41 -14.94 -0.95
C ALA A 229 2.13 -16.30 -0.97
N TYR A 230 1.94 -17.08 0.09
CA TYR A 230 2.51 -18.40 0.23
C TYR A 230 1.58 -19.33 1.02
N GLU A 231 1.82 -20.61 0.92
CA GLU A 231 1.08 -21.59 1.70
C GLU A 231 1.98 -22.37 2.66
N THR A 232 1.35 -22.91 3.70
CA THR A 232 1.90 -23.92 4.59
C THR A 232 1.01 -25.16 4.54
N LYS A 233 1.40 -26.22 5.22
CA LYS A 233 0.56 -27.42 5.34
C LYS A 233 -0.86 -27.11 5.84
N GLU A 234 -1.04 -26.10 6.70
CA GLU A 234 -2.30 -25.83 7.40
C GLU A 234 -2.96 -24.52 7.00
N THR A 235 -2.18 -23.57 6.48
CA THR A 235 -2.66 -22.20 6.26
C THR A 235 -2.25 -21.64 4.91
N LEU A 236 -3.11 -20.78 4.35
CA LEU A 236 -2.79 -19.84 3.30
C LEU A 236 -2.37 -18.53 3.95
N CYS A 237 -1.31 -17.91 3.47
CA CYS A 237 -0.71 -16.72 4.05
C CYS A 237 -0.68 -15.59 3.01
N LEU A 238 -1.47 -14.54 3.26
CA LEU A 238 -1.44 -13.29 2.48
C LEU A 238 -0.70 -12.23 3.31
N VAL A 239 0.43 -11.76 2.80
CA VAL A 239 1.28 -10.75 3.46
C VAL A 239 0.94 -9.39 2.88
N LEU A 240 0.29 -8.56 3.71
CA LEU A 240 -0.38 -7.33 3.35
C LEU A 240 0.33 -6.11 3.98
N THR A 241 0.07 -4.92 3.45
CA THR A 241 0.47 -3.68 4.10
C THR A 241 0.00 -3.67 5.56
N ILE A 242 0.91 -3.38 6.49
CA ILE A 242 0.56 -3.25 7.91
C ILE A 242 -0.10 -1.90 8.18
N MET A 243 -1.17 -1.92 8.98
CA MET A 243 -1.95 -0.76 9.38
C MET A 243 -2.08 -0.77 10.91
N ASN A 244 -1.28 0.05 11.60
CA ASN A 244 -1.20 0.01 13.07
C ASN A 244 -2.15 0.99 13.76
N GLY A 245 -2.73 1.93 13.04
CA GLY A 245 -3.62 2.97 13.59
C GLY A 245 -5.04 2.49 13.90
N GLY A 246 -5.34 1.18 13.71
CA GLY A 246 -6.67 0.63 13.93
C GLY A 246 -7.66 0.86 12.79
N ASP A 247 -8.92 0.49 13.00
CA ASP A 247 -10.01 0.68 12.04
C ASP A 247 -10.88 1.90 12.38
N LEU A 248 -11.58 2.44 11.39
CA LEU A 248 -12.46 3.61 11.59
C LEU A 248 -13.59 3.35 12.58
N LYS A 249 -14.08 2.11 12.68
CA LYS A 249 -15.12 1.78 13.66
C LYS A 249 -14.64 2.01 15.08
N PHE A 250 -13.40 1.56 15.39
CA PHE A 250 -12.80 1.82 16.69
C PHE A 250 -12.71 3.34 16.96
N HIS A 251 -12.25 4.08 15.96
CA HIS A 251 -12.12 5.55 16.08
C HIS A 251 -13.45 6.27 16.22
N ILE A 252 -14.52 5.83 15.53
CA ILE A 252 -15.84 6.44 15.62
C ILE A 252 -16.50 6.20 16.99
N TYR A 253 -16.32 4.99 17.56
CA TYR A 253 -17.13 4.56 18.70
C TYR A 253 -16.38 4.44 20.03
N ASN A 254 -15.04 4.41 20.01
CA ASN A 254 -14.24 4.11 21.21
C ASN A 254 -13.31 5.26 21.64
N LEU A 255 -13.26 6.35 20.89
CA LEU A 255 -12.43 7.53 21.23
C LEU A 255 -13.34 8.74 21.48
N GLY A 256 -13.65 9.02 22.74
CA GLY A 256 -14.50 10.14 23.14
C GLY A 256 -15.97 9.95 22.80
N SER A 257 -16.66 11.05 22.42
CA SER A 257 -18.04 11.00 21.92
C SER A 257 -18.07 10.42 20.50
N PRO A 258 -19.13 9.65 20.14
CA PRO A 258 -19.20 9.05 18.81
C PRO A 258 -19.16 10.08 17.66
N GLY A 259 -18.36 9.77 16.65
CA GLY A 259 -18.15 10.59 15.46
C GLY A 259 -16.86 11.42 15.52
N PHE A 260 -16.55 12.07 14.40
CA PHE A 260 -15.40 12.97 14.22
C PHE A 260 -15.86 14.38 13.92
N ASP A 261 -14.92 15.34 14.00
CA ASP A 261 -15.08 16.62 13.33
C ASP A 261 -15.14 16.44 11.79
N GLU A 262 -15.80 17.40 11.15
CA GLU A 262 -16.05 17.35 9.71
C GLU A 262 -14.75 17.33 8.89
N LYS A 263 -13.74 18.09 9.29
CA LYS A 263 -12.44 18.15 8.58
C LYS A 263 -11.79 16.78 8.50
N ARG A 264 -11.81 16.02 9.60
CA ARG A 264 -11.29 14.66 9.65
C ARG A 264 -12.11 13.69 8.79
N ALA A 265 -13.44 13.79 8.85
CA ALA A 265 -14.34 12.97 8.05
C ALA A 265 -14.17 13.21 6.55
N VAL A 266 -14.06 14.47 6.12
CA VAL A 266 -13.86 14.87 4.71
C VAL A 266 -12.51 14.41 4.20
N PHE A 267 -11.44 14.51 4.99
CA PHE A 267 -10.12 14.02 4.60
C PHE A 267 -10.15 12.51 4.33
N TYR A 268 -10.72 11.72 5.23
CA TYR A 268 -10.85 10.28 5.03
C TYR A 268 -11.77 9.93 3.85
N ALA A 269 -12.86 10.68 3.67
CA ALA A 269 -13.74 10.51 2.52
C ALA A 269 -13.01 10.74 1.19
N ALA A 270 -12.12 11.73 1.12
CA ALA A 270 -11.29 12.00 -0.05
C ALA A 270 -10.33 10.83 -0.34
N GLU A 271 -9.67 10.29 0.68
CA GLU A 271 -8.79 9.13 0.51
C GLU A 271 -9.56 7.86 0.10
N VAL A 272 -10.75 7.62 0.69
CA VAL A 272 -11.63 6.50 0.26
C VAL A 272 -12.10 6.69 -1.19
N CYS A 273 -12.45 7.92 -1.58
CA CYS A 273 -12.82 8.24 -2.97
C CYS A 273 -11.71 7.85 -3.96
N CYS A 274 -10.45 8.21 -3.65
CA CYS A 274 -9.29 7.79 -4.45
C CYS A 274 -9.13 6.26 -4.47
N GLY A 275 -9.34 5.58 -3.34
CA GLY A 275 -9.28 4.11 -3.27
C GLY A 275 -10.35 3.43 -4.11
N LEU A 276 -11.58 3.95 -4.11
CA LEU A 276 -12.68 3.45 -4.95
C LEU A 276 -12.39 3.72 -6.44
N GLU A 277 -11.83 4.87 -6.79
CA GLU A 277 -11.40 5.17 -8.16
C GLU A 277 -10.34 4.19 -8.66
N ASP A 278 -9.33 3.89 -7.83
CA ASP A 278 -8.28 2.92 -8.17
C ASP A 278 -8.86 1.51 -8.38
N LEU A 279 -9.80 1.07 -7.53
CA LEU A 279 -10.51 -0.19 -7.70
C LEU A 279 -11.34 -0.21 -8.99
N GLN A 280 -12.06 0.87 -9.30
CA GLN A 280 -12.87 0.97 -10.51
C GLN A 280 -12.01 1.02 -11.79
N ARG A 281 -10.82 1.60 -11.74
CA ARG A 281 -9.85 1.58 -12.85
C ARG A 281 -9.44 0.15 -13.19
N GLU A 282 -9.36 -0.73 -12.18
CA GLU A 282 -9.13 -2.17 -12.35
C GLU A 282 -10.44 -2.96 -12.56
N ARG A 283 -11.57 -2.27 -12.80
CA ARG A 283 -12.90 -2.86 -13.00
C ARG A 283 -13.41 -3.66 -11.80
N ILE A 284 -13.02 -3.30 -10.58
CA ILE A 284 -13.39 -3.98 -9.35
C ILE A 284 -14.46 -3.18 -8.61
N ALA A 285 -15.61 -3.80 -8.33
CA ALA A 285 -16.61 -3.32 -7.39
C ALA A 285 -16.31 -3.91 -5.99
N TYR A 286 -16.21 -3.04 -4.99
CA TYR A 286 -15.78 -3.41 -3.65
C TYR A 286 -16.89 -4.05 -2.80
N ARG A 287 -18.09 -3.50 -2.79
CA ARG A 287 -19.36 -4.03 -2.25
C ARG A 287 -19.48 -4.17 -0.73
N ASP A 288 -18.46 -3.82 0.06
CA ASP A 288 -18.52 -3.94 1.53
C ASP A 288 -17.87 -2.73 2.24
N LEU A 289 -18.15 -1.52 1.74
CA LEU A 289 -17.62 -0.31 2.34
C LEU A 289 -18.31 -0.03 3.68
N LYS A 290 -17.53 -0.06 4.75
CA LYS A 290 -17.95 0.15 6.14
C LYS A 290 -16.76 0.53 7.00
N PRO A 291 -16.96 1.15 8.19
CA PRO A 291 -15.86 1.60 9.05
C PRO A 291 -14.86 0.53 9.46
N GLU A 292 -15.29 -0.73 9.65
CA GLU A 292 -14.43 -1.85 10.02
C GLU A 292 -13.38 -2.20 8.96
N ASN A 293 -13.67 -1.89 7.70
CA ASN A 293 -12.82 -2.20 6.56
C ASN A 293 -11.92 -1.05 6.14
N ILE A 294 -11.96 0.07 6.84
CA ILE A 294 -11.09 1.24 6.60
C ILE A 294 -10.07 1.31 7.74
N LEU A 295 -8.81 1.07 7.40
CA LEU A 295 -7.71 0.98 8.36
C LEU A 295 -6.82 2.22 8.30
N LEU A 296 -6.31 2.66 9.46
CA LEU A 296 -5.36 3.76 9.57
C LEU A 296 -3.92 3.22 9.66
N ASP A 297 -3.00 3.92 9.01
CA ASP A 297 -1.56 3.70 9.20
C ASP A 297 -1.01 4.50 10.40
N ASP A 298 0.30 4.42 10.62
CA ASP A 298 0.99 5.12 11.73
C ASP A 298 0.99 6.66 11.58
N TYR A 299 0.68 7.16 10.39
CA TYR A 299 0.66 8.59 10.07
C TYR A 299 -0.75 9.19 10.07
N GLY A 300 -1.78 8.35 10.07
CA GLY A 300 -3.18 8.78 10.01
C GLY A 300 -3.81 8.74 8.63
N HIS A 301 -3.12 8.19 7.63
CA HIS A 301 -3.71 7.90 6.32
C HIS A 301 -4.52 6.61 6.36
N ILE A 302 -5.57 6.53 5.52
CA ILE A 302 -6.41 5.34 5.48
C ILE A 302 -6.09 4.43 4.28
N ARG A 303 -6.47 3.15 4.42
CA ARG A 303 -6.56 2.20 3.32
C ARG A 303 -7.82 1.35 3.44
N ILE A 304 -8.45 1.10 2.28
CA ILE A 304 -9.54 0.12 2.15
C ILE A 304 -8.92 -1.28 2.30
N SER A 305 -9.51 -2.12 3.13
CA SER A 305 -9.06 -3.50 3.40
C SER A 305 -10.14 -4.52 3.05
N ASP A 306 -9.79 -5.80 3.09
CA ASP A 306 -10.72 -6.95 2.93
C ASP A 306 -11.52 -6.96 1.62
N LEU A 307 -10.90 -7.45 0.56
CA LEU A 307 -11.52 -7.61 -0.76
C LEU A 307 -12.33 -8.94 -0.90
N GLY A 308 -12.66 -9.60 0.21
CA GLY A 308 -13.35 -10.91 0.18
C GLY A 308 -14.73 -10.89 -0.49
N LEU A 309 -15.42 -9.75 -0.49
CA LEU A 309 -16.70 -9.57 -1.16
C LEU A 309 -16.61 -8.79 -2.49
N ALA A 310 -15.42 -8.34 -2.87
CA ALA A 310 -15.21 -7.61 -4.11
C ALA A 310 -15.37 -8.51 -5.34
N VAL A 311 -15.68 -7.91 -6.48
CA VAL A 311 -15.85 -8.62 -7.76
C VAL A 311 -15.31 -7.81 -8.91
N GLU A 312 -14.65 -8.47 -9.84
CA GLU A 312 -14.27 -7.87 -11.13
C GLU A 312 -15.45 -7.89 -12.07
N ILE A 313 -15.76 -6.75 -12.68
CA ILE A 313 -16.87 -6.56 -13.61
C ILE A 313 -16.28 -6.19 -14.97
N PRO A 314 -16.28 -7.09 -15.96
CA PRO A 314 -15.81 -6.78 -17.30
C PRO A 314 -16.54 -5.59 -17.90
N GLU A 315 -15.90 -4.92 -18.85
CA GLU A 315 -16.48 -3.75 -19.51
C GLU A 315 -17.83 -4.06 -20.15
N GLY A 316 -18.80 -3.14 -20.00
CA GLY A 316 -20.16 -3.30 -20.50
C GLY A 316 -21.01 -4.31 -19.73
N GLN A 317 -20.47 -4.98 -18.70
CA GLN A 317 -21.21 -5.96 -17.91
C GLN A 317 -21.73 -5.37 -16.59
N MET A 318 -22.70 -6.06 -16.02
CA MET A 318 -23.26 -5.79 -14.69
C MET A 318 -23.38 -7.11 -13.92
N VAL A 319 -23.26 -7.02 -12.60
CA VAL A 319 -23.43 -8.17 -11.70
C VAL A 319 -24.75 -8.09 -10.95
N ARG A 320 -25.17 -9.22 -10.38
CA ARG A 320 -26.34 -9.33 -9.51
C ARG A 320 -25.95 -10.09 -8.25
N GLY A 321 -26.61 -9.79 -7.14
CA GLY A 321 -26.45 -10.53 -5.90
C GLY A 321 -26.59 -9.64 -4.68
N ARG A 322 -27.21 -10.17 -3.62
CA ARG A 322 -27.39 -9.49 -2.33
C ARG A 322 -26.16 -9.72 -1.46
N VAL A 323 -25.11 -8.95 -1.73
CA VAL A 323 -23.80 -9.05 -1.08
C VAL A 323 -23.51 -7.76 -0.32
N GLY A 324 -22.89 -7.87 0.85
CA GLY A 324 -22.51 -6.75 1.69
C GLY A 324 -23.04 -6.86 3.12
N THR A 325 -22.79 -5.81 3.90
CA THR A 325 -23.17 -5.73 5.32
C THR A 325 -24.51 -5.00 5.48
N VAL A 326 -25.43 -5.57 6.29
CA VAL A 326 -26.74 -4.97 6.57
C VAL A 326 -26.57 -3.56 7.16
N GLY A 327 -27.26 -2.59 6.59
CA GLY A 327 -27.18 -1.17 6.93
C GLY A 327 -26.30 -0.36 5.96
N TYR A 328 -25.38 -1.02 5.25
CA TYR A 328 -24.51 -0.38 4.22
C TYR A 328 -24.85 -0.82 2.80
N MET A 329 -25.65 -1.87 2.63
CA MET A 329 -26.09 -2.30 1.29
C MET A 329 -26.98 -1.25 0.64
N ALA A 330 -26.70 -0.94 -0.63
CA ALA A 330 -27.50 -0.02 -1.44
C ALA A 330 -28.89 -0.60 -1.78
N PRO A 331 -29.89 0.24 -2.09
CA PRO A 331 -31.25 -0.19 -2.45
C PRO A 331 -31.29 -1.22 -3.58
N GLU A 332 -30.55 -1.01 -4.68
CA GLU A 332 -30.45 -1.92 -5.82
C GLU A 332 -29.87 -3.29 -5.45
N VAL A 333 -28.95 -3.34 -4.48
CA VAL A 333 -28.38 -4.61 -3.95
C VAL A 333 -29.44 -5.35 -3.12
N ILE A 334 -30.16 -4.64 -2.25
CA ILE A 334 -31.26 -5.21 -1.44
C ILE A 334 -32.37 -5.75 -2.34
N ASN A 335 -32.69 -5.05 -3.41
CA ASN A 335 -33.71 -5.44 -4.41
C ASN A 335 -33.23 -6.55 -5.36
N ASN A 336 -31.96 -6.98 -5.23
CA ASN A 336 -31.34 -7.95 -6.14
C ASN A 336 -31.42 -7.53 -7.62
N GLU A 337 -31.25 -6.24 -7.90
CA GLU A 337 -31.16 -5.69 -9.24
C GLU A 337 -29.76 -5.91 -9.84
N LYS A 338 -29.58 -5.61 -11.13
CA LYS A 338 -28.25 -5.56 -11.75
C LYS A 338 -27.57 -4.25 -11.39
N TYR A 339 -26.29 -4.29 -11.05
CA TYR A 339 -25.47 -3.12 -10.69
C TYR A 339 -24.03 -3.26 -11.18
N SER A 340 -23.28 -2.17 -11.17
CA SER A 340 -21.84 -2.14 -11.39
C SER A 340 -21.13 -1.57 -10.15
N PHE A 341 -20.69 -0.33 -10.18
CA PHE A 341 -19.97 0.32 -9.07
C PHE A 341 -20.87 1.15 -8.15
N SER A 342 -22.16 1.27 -8.48
CA SER A 342 -23.10 2.11 -7.73
C SER A 342 -23.18 1.81 -6.22
N PRO A 343 -23.08 0.55 -5.74
CA PRO A 343 -23.09 0.27 -4.31
C PRO A 343 -21.92 0.88 -3.53
N ASP A 344 -20.77 1.11 -4.18
CA ASP A 344 -19.60 1.64 -3.53
C ASP A 344 -19.77 3.14 -3.23
N TRP A 345 -20.40 3.89 -4.12
CA TRP A 345 -20.74 5.29 -3.90
C TRP A 345 -21.82 5.47 -2.82
N TRP A 346 -22.81 4.60 -2.77
CA TRP A 346 -23.76 4.51 -1.67
C TRP A 346 -23.04 4.26 -0.34
N GLY A 347 -22.11 3.29 -0.33
CA GLY A 347 -21.29 2.98 0.84
C GLY A 347 -20.46 4.16 1.32
N LEU A 348 -19.91 4.97 0.40
CA LEU A 348 -19.20 6.21 0.75
C LEU A 348 -20.14 7.21 1.44
N GLY A 349 -21.37 7.36 0.96
CA GLY A 349 -22.37 8.21 1.62
C GLY A 349 -22.69 7.75 3.05
N CYS A 350 -22.90 6.45 3.24
CA CYS A 350 -23.09 5.86 4.57
C CYS A 350 -21.87 6.12 5.48
N LEU A 351 -20.66 5.98 4.95
CA LEU A 351 -19.43 6.16 5.70
C LEU A 351 -19.22 7.62 6.14
N ILE A 352 -19.44 8.59 5.23
CA ILE A 352 -19.34 10.03 5.58
C ILE A 352 -20.35 10.37 6.66
N TYR A 353 -21.60 9.93 6.50
CA TYR A 353 -22.64 10.14 7.49
C TYR A 353 -22.25 9.59 8.86
N GLU A 354 -21.79 8.34 8.91
CA GLU A 354 -21.42 7.66 10.15
C GLU A 354 -20.20 8.28 10.83
N MET A 355 -19.19 8.72 10.06
CA MET A 355 -18.02 9.42 10.58
C MET A 355 -18.38 10.71 11.33
N ILE A 356 -19.35 11.47 10.84
CA ILE A 356 -19.77 12.74 11.44
C ILE A 356 -20.83 12.52 12.53
N GLN A 357 -21.88 11.76 12.22
CA GLN A 357 -23.02 11.55 13.12
C GLN A 357 -22.68 10.63 14.29
N GLY A 358 -21.79 9.68 14.12
CA GLY A 358 -21.46 8.65 15.09
C GLY A 358 -22.37 7.41 15.05
N HIS A 359 -23.19 7.28 14.00
CA HIS A 359 -23.98 6.07 13.73
C HIS A 359 -24.36 5.99 12.24
N CYS A 360 -24.64 4.76 11.78
CA CYS A 360 -25.09 4.50 10.41
C CYS A 360 -26.43 5.22 10.11
N PRO A 361 -26.66 5.76 8.90
CA PRO A 361 -27.84 6.57 8.59
C PRO A 361 -29.19 5.84 8.80
N PHE A 362 -29.24 4.54 8.53
CA PHE A 362 -30.49 3.76 8.58
C PHE A 362 -30.58 2.79 9.76
N ARG A 363 -29.62 2.83 10.68
CA ARG A 363 -29.60 1.98 11.88
C ARG A 363 -28.93 2.70 13.04
N LYS A 364 -29.67 2.88 14.15
CA LYS A 364 -29.14 3.50 15.38
C LYS A 364 -28.24 2.52 16.17
N PRO A 365 -27.29 3.02 16.96
CA PRO A 365 -26.41 2.18 17.80
C PRO A 365 -27.24 1.34 18.78
N LYS A 366 -26.84 0.07 18.95
CA LYS A 366 -27.48 -0.88 19.88
C LYS A 366 -28.97 -1.12 19.64
N GLU A 367 -29.52 -0.64 18.53
CA GLU A 367 -30.92 -0.89 18.16
C GLU A 367 -31.10 -2.38 17.81
N LYS A 368 -32.04 -3.03 18.52
CA LYS A 368 -32.43 -4.41 18.24
C LYS A 368 -33.53 -4.44 17.16
N VAL A 369 -33.12 -4.29 15.92
CA VAL A 369 -34.02 -4.25 14.76
C VAL A 369 -33.77 -5.45 13.87
N LYS A 370 -34.86 -6.03 13.34
CA LYS A 370 -34.77 -7.11 12.35
C LYS A 370 -34.15 -6.59 11.05
N ARG A 371 -33.49 -7.49 10.32
CA ARG A 371 -32.84 -7.18 9.04
C ARG A 371 -33.81 -6.52 8.04
N GLU A 372 -35.01 -7.06 7.96
CA GLU A 372 -36.05 -6.61 7.02
C GLU A 372 -36.46 -5.15 7.26
N GLU A 373 -36.48 -4.72 8.53
CA GLU A 373 -36.80 -3.34 8.87
C GLU A 373 -35.66 -2.39 8.48
N VAL A 374 -34.39 -2.75 8.70
CA VAL A 374 -33.25 -1.96 8.21
C VAL A 374 -33.28 -1.84 6.70
N GLU A 375 -33.54 -2.94 5.99
CA GLU A 375 -33.67 -2.96 4.53
C GLU A 375 -34.86 -2.10 4.04
N ARG A 376 -35.98 -2.07 4.78
CA ARG A 376 -37.11 -1.18 4.49
C ARG A 376 -36.69 0.29 4.60
N ARG A 377 -35.99 0.64 5.68
CA ARG A 377 -35.48 2.02 5.91
C ARG A 377 -34.55 2.45 4.81
N VAL A 378 -33.57 1.62 4.42
CA VAL A 378 -32.65 1.90 3.32
C VAL A 378 -33.41 2.22 2.03
N ARG A 379 -34.51 1.51 1.75
CA ARG A 379 -35.31 1.72 0.52
C ARG A 379 -36.23 2.94 0.57
N LYS A 380 -36.81 3.26 1.75
CA LYS A 380 -37.93 4.19 1.85
C LYS A 380 -37.64 5.44 2.69
N ASP A 381 -36.83 5.34 3.74
CA ASP A 381 -36.65 6.44 4.68
C ASP A 381 -35.56 7.40 4.17
N THR A 382 -35.71 8.67 4.50
CA THR A 382 -34.72 9.71 4.26
C THR A 382 -33.86 9.84 5.52
N GLU A 383 -32.57 10.05 5.35
CA GLU A 383 -31.63 10.28 6.45
C GLU A 383 -31.83 11.68 7.07
N GLU A 384 -31.67 11.75 8.39
CA GLU A 384 -31.76 12.98 9.17
C GLU A 384 -30.37 13.52 9.50
N TYR A 385 -30.17 14.82 9.41
CA TYR A 385 -28.88 15.47 9.67
C TYR A 385 -28.94 16.36 10.89
N SER A 386 -28.02 16.20 11.84
CA SER A 386 -27.84 17.08 12.98
C SER A 386 -27.05 18.35 12.60
N GLU A 387 -26.87 19.23 13.58
CA GLU A 387 -26.07 20.46 13.46
C GLU A 387 -24.55 20.18 13.25
N LYS A 388 -24.11 18.93 13.40
CA LYS A 388 -22.72 18.51 13.13
C LYS A 388 -22.34 18.59 11.66
N PHE A 389 -23.32 18.67 10.75
CA PHE A 389 -23.09 18.69 9.30
C PHE A 389 -23.16 20.10 8.77
N SER A 390 -22.16 20.50 7.99
CA SER A 390 -22.27 21.69 7.13
C SER A 390 -23.22 21.42 5.96
N GLU A 391 -23.62 22.47 5.25
CA GLU A 391 -24.46 22.31 4.06
C GLU A 391 -23.73 21.54 2.95
N ASP A 392 -22.41 21.70 2.81
CA ASP A 392 -21.61 20.94 1.84
C ASP A 392 -21.60 19.44 2.16
N THR A 393 -21.46 19.05 3.45
CA THR A 393 -21.51 17.63 3.84
C THR A 393 -22.92 17.04 3.78
N LYS A 394 -23.96 17.81 4.09
CA LYS A 394 -25.35 17.38 3.84
C LYS A 394 -25.61 17.16 2.36
N SER A 395 -25.10 18.06 1.51
CA SER A 395 -25.23 17.97 0.06
C SER A 395 -24.63 16.69 -0.48
N ILE A 396 -23.34 16.41 -0.20
CA ILE A 396 -22.68 15.22 -0.72
C ILE A 396 -23.33 13.93 -0.20
N CYS A 397 -23.74 13.89 1.08
CA CYS A 397 -24.43 12.73 1.62
C CYS A 397 -25.76 12.49 0.88
N ARG A 398 -26.61 13.49 0.67
CA ARG A 398 -27.85 13.36 -0.09
C ARG A 398 -27.62 12.86 -1.51
N MET A 399 -26.59 13.38 -2.19
CA MET A 399 -26.26 12.98 -3.56
C MET A 399 -25.73 11.56 -3.64
N LEU A 400 -24.92 11.11 -2.66
CA LEU A 400 -24.41 9.73 -2.61
C LEU A 400 -25.47 8.74 -2.11
N LEU A 401 -26.40 9.16 -1.24
CA LEU A 401 -27.49 8.34 -0.71
C LEU A 401 -28.78 8.44 -1.55
N ALA A 402 -28.69 8.92 -2.80
CA ALA A 402 -29.79 8.86 -3.74
C ALA A 402 -30.22 7.40 -3.97
N LYS A 403 -31.53 7.11 -3.78
CA LYS A 403 -32.07 5.75 -3.85
C LYS A 403 -31.95 5.17 -5.25
N ASN A 404 -32.19 6.00 -6.27
CA ASN A 404 -31.99 5.64 -7.67
C ASN A 404 -30.50 5.73 -8.02
N PRO A 405 -29.84 4.62 -8.40
CA PRO A 405 -28.41 4.63 -8.75
C PRO A 405 -28.09 5.53 -9.95
N ASN A 406 -29.04 5.77 -10.87
CA ASN A 406 -28.82 6.66 -12.02
C ASN A 406 -28.74 8.15 -11.63
N GLU A 407 -29.29 8.53 -10.48
CA GLU A 407 -29.23 9.88 -9.94
C GLU A 407 -28.07 10.09 -8.97
N ARG A 408 -27.48 8.97 -8.48
CA ARG A 408 -26.45 8.95 -7.46
C ARG A 408 -25.14 9.57 -7.96
N LEU A 409 -24.52 10.42 -7.15
CA LEU A 409 -23.20 10.97 -7.43
C LEU A 409 -22.17 9.83 -7.57
N GLY A 410 -21.27 9.94 -8.54
CA GLY A 410 -20.29 8.90 -8.87
C GLY A 410 -20.78 7.84 -9.87
N CYS A 411 -22.10 7.79 -10.14
CA CYS A 411 -22.70 6.84 -11.11
C CYS A 411 -22.96 7.46 -12.49
N LYS A 412 -22.83 8.78 -12.61
CA LYS A 412 -22.96 9.51 -13.87
C LYS A 412 -21.64 9.52 -14.65
N GLY A 413 -21.65 10.02 -15.88
CA GLY A 413 -20.55 9.98 -16.83
C GLY A 413 -19.16 10.39 -16.28
N ASP A 414 -19.12 11.31 -15.31
CA ASP A 414 -17.87 11.78 -14.69
C ASP A 414 -17.31 10.81 -13.61
N GLY A 415 -18.07 9.81 -13.16
CA GLY A 415 -17.64 8.83 -12.17
C GLY A 415 -17.02 9.46 -10.91
N ALA A 416 -15.85 8.96 -10.50
CA ALA A 416 -15.09 9.47 -9.36
C ALA A 416 -14.70 10.95 -9.51
N ALA A 417 -14.44 11.41 -10.74
CA ALA A 417 -14.09 12.81 -10.99
C ALA A 417 -15.25 13.76 -10.62
N GLY A 418 -16.50 13.34 -10.85
CA GLY A 418 -17.67 14.08 -10.40
C GLY A 418 -17.77 14.19 -8.89
N VAL A 419 -17.41 13.12 -8.16
CA VAL A 419 -17.35 13.12 -6.69
C VAL A 419 -16.26 14.06 -6.18
N LYS A 420 -15.06 14.00 -6.76
CA LYS A 420 -13.91 14.85 -6.38
C LYS A 420 -14.14 16.34 -6.61
N LYS A 421 -15.01 16.71 -7.56
CA LYS A 421 -15.39 18.10 -7.86
C LYS A 421 -16.42 18.69 -6.89
N HIS A 422 -17.03 17.89 -5.99
CA HIS A 422 -18.04 18.38 -5.07
C HIS A 422 -17.45 19.43 -4.12
N PRO A 423 -18.18 20.54 -3.79
CA PRO A 423 -17.68 21.62 -2.94
C PRO A 423 -17.15 21.20 -1.56
N VAL A 424 -17.61 20.08 -1.01
CA VAL A 424 -17.08 19.53 0.27
C VAL A 424 -15.57 19.30 0.22
N PHE A 425 -15.01 19.04 -0.96
CA PHE A 425 -13.58 18.79 -1.17
C PHE A 425 -12.79 20.00 -1.67
N LYS A 426 -13.35 21.22 -1.60
CA LYS A 426 -12.71 22.45 -2.09
C LYS A 426 -11.31 22.67 -1.51
N ASP A 427 -11.09 22.28 -0.25
CA ASP A 427 -9.79 22.42 0.45
C ASP A 427 -8.86 21.21 0.26
N ILE A 428 -9.27 20.22 -0.54
CA ILE A 428 -8.49 19.01 -0.81
C ILE A 428 -7.88 19.07 -2.22
N ASN A 429 -6.57 19.25 -2.29
CA ASN A 429 -5.84 19.06 -3.54
C ASN A 429 -5.57 17.56 -3.76
N PHE A 430 -6.38 16.92 -4.62
CA PHE A 430 -6.31 15.48 -4.87
C PHE A 430 -4.96 15.02 -5.44
N SER A 431 -4.29 15.81 -6.30
CA SER A 431 -2.95 15.47 -6.81
C SER A 431 -1.93 15.39 -5.68
N ARG A 432 -1.99 16.30 -4.72
CA ARG A 432 -1.13 16.28 -3.52
C ARG A 432 -1.50 15.14 -2.57
N LEU A 433 -2.81 14.84 -2.43
CA LEU A 433 -3.30 13.71 -1.64
C LEU A 433 -2.76 12.39 -2.21
N GLU A 434 -2.88 12.19 -3.52
CA GLU A 434 -2.38 11.02 -4.25
C GLU A 434 -0.84 10.90 -4.18
N ALA A 435 -0.13 12.02 -4.18
CA ALA A 435 1.33 12.08 -4.04
C ALA A 435 1.83 11.94 -2.59
N ASN A 436 0.95 11.75 -1.59
CA ASN A 436 1.29 11.69 -0.16
C ASN A 436 1.89 12.99 0.39
N MET A 437 1.41 14.13 -0.06
CA MET A 437 1.92 15.45 0.32
C MET A 437 0.96 16.24 1.21
N LEU A 438 -0.17 15.65 1.60
CA LEU A 438 -1.10 16.24 2.57
C LEU A 438 -0.95 15.55 3.92
N GLU A 439 -0.91 16.35 4.99
CA GLU A 439 -0.88 15.84 6.35
C GLU A 439 -2.30 15.49 6.82
N PRO A 440 -2.52 14.27 7.34
CA PRO A 440 -3.80 13.90 7.92
C PRO A 440 -4.16 14.77 9.13
N PRO A 441 -5.45 15.12 9.31
CA PRO A 441 -5.90 15.92 10.47
C PRO A 441 -5.72 15.21 11.81
N PHE A 442 -5.55 13.91 11.81
CA PHE A 442 -5.32 13.09 12.99
C PHE A 442 -4.14 12.15 12.76
N ARG A 443 -3.20 12.14 13.70
CA ARG A 443 -2.09 11.19 13.72
C ARG A 443 -2.23 10.27 14.92
N PRO A 444 -2.24 8.93 14.72
CA PRO A 444 -2.28 7.98 15.82
C PRO A 444 -1.07 8.14 16.76
N ASP A 445 -1.30 8.02 18.08
CA ASP A 445 -0.21 7.94 19.06
C ASP A 445 0.50 6.59 18.87
N PRO A 446 1.82 6.56 18.61
CA PRO A 446 2.56 5.32 18.42
C PRO A 446 2.59 4.42 19.68
N ASN A 447 2.26 4.96 20.86
CA ASN A 447 2.20 4.22 22.12
C ASN A 447 0.79 3.72 22.46
N ALA A 448 -0.24 4.19 21.75
CA ALA A 448 -1.61 3.77 21.96
C ALA A 448 -1.96 2.48 21.18
N ILE A 449 -2.92 1.75 21.68
CA ILE A 449 -3.47 0.55 21.02
C ILE A 449 -4.89 0.88 20.54
N TYR A 450 -5.06 0.95 19.22
CA TYR A 450 -6.34 1.26 18.56
C TYR A 450 -7.10 0.00 18.16
N CYS A 451 -7.18 -1.00 19.05
CA CYS A 451 -7.98 -2.20 18.84
C CYS A 451 -8.55 -2.65 20.18
N LYS A 452 -9.57 -3.49 20.12
CA LYS A 452 -10.05 -4.20 21.30
C LYS A 452 -8.93 -5.04 21.89
N ASP A 453 -8.94 -5.21 23.22
CA ASP A 453 -7.87 -5.91 23.91
C ASP A 453 -7.57 -7.26 23.24
N VAL A 454 -6.29 -7.51 22.98
CA VAL A 454 -5.81 -8.75 22.37
C VAL A 454 -6.12 -9.96 23.25
N LEU A 455 -6.28 -9.77 24.57
CA LEU A 455 -6.68 -10.81 25.53
C LEU A 455 -8.12 -11.26 25.32
N ASP A 456 -9.01 -10.38 24.82
CA ASP A 456 -10.39 -10.72 24.46
C ASP A 456 -10.49 -11.49 23.14
N ILE A 457 -9.39 -11.59 22.39
CA ILE A 457 -9.32 -12.38 21.17
C ILE A 457 -9.17 -13.86 21.58
N GLY A 458 -10.27 -14.53 21.88
CA GLY A 458 -10.32 -15.95 22.27
C GLY A 458 -9.54 -16.85 21.29
N ARG A 459 -9.01 -17.98 21.74
CA ARG A 459 -8.37 -18.96 20.85
C ARG A 459 -9.40 -19.50 19.85
N PHE A 460 -8.98 -19.75 18.61
CA PHE A 460 -9.84 -20.42 17.65
C PHE A 460 -10.14 -21.85 18.13
N SER A 461 -11.41 -22.26 18.01
CA SER A 461 -11.78 -23.65 18.19
C SER A 461 -11.11 -24.50 17.11
N VAL A 462 -10.61 -25.66 17.48
CA VAL A 462 -10.04 -26.62 16.51
C VAL A 462 -11.16 -27.10 15.58
N VAL A 463 -10.90 -27.07 14.27
CA VAL A 463 -11.84 -27.63 13.29
C VAL A 463 -11.71 -29.14 13.30
N LYS A 464 -12.74 -29.83 13.82
CA LYS A 464 -12.83 -31.31 13.86
C LYS A 464 -13.60 -31.83 12.63
N GLY A 465 -13.29 -33.06 12.21
CA GLY A 465 -14.02 -33.77 11.15
C GLY A 465 -13.77 -33.29 9.73
N VAL A 466 -12.72 -32.46 9.47
CA VAL A 466 -12.34 -32.03 8.14
C VAL A 466 -10.92 -32.50 7.84
N TYR A 467 -10.78 -33.22 6.74
CA TYR A 467 -9.50 -33.71 6.22
C TYR A 467 -9.20 -33.01 4.89
N LEU A 468 -7.94 -32.72 4.67
CA LEU A 468 -7.44 -32.19 3.39
C LEU A 468 -6.92 -33.38 2.58
N ASP A 469 -7.24 -33.39 1.29
CA ASP A 469 -6.82 -34.40 0.32
C ASP A 469 -5.91 -33.80 -0.76
N THR A 470 -5.49 -34.61 -1.72
CA THR A 470 -4.61 -34.19 -2.82
C THR A 470 -5.27 -33.17 -3.76
N ALA A 471 -6.61 -33.22 -3.91
CA ALA A 471 -7.34 -32.23 -4.70
C ALA A 471 -7.32 -30.85 -4.01
N ASP A 472 -7.44 -30.83 -2.68
CA ASP A 472 -7.28 -29.60 -1.89
C ASP A 472 -5.86 -29.03 -2.05
N ASP A 473 -4.83 -29.87 -1.98
CA ASP A 473 -3.44 -29.42 -2.12
C ASP A 473 -3.20 -28.78 -3.50
N ASN A 474 -3.72 -29.38 -4.57
CA ASN A 474 -3.66 -28.83 -5.93
C ASN A 474 -4.40 -27.49 -6.05
N PHE A 475 -5.57 -27.37 -5.40
CA PHE A 475 -6.31 -26.11 -5.38
C PHE A 475 -5.54 -25.03 -4.60
N TYR A 476 -5.04 -25.36 -3.41
CA TYR A 476 -4.36 -24.39 -2.54
C TYR A 476 -2.98 -23.97 -3.08
N ALA A 477 -2.33 -24.80 -3.92
CA ALA A 477 -1.10 -24.41 -4.61
C ALA A 477 -1.26 -23.11 -5.44
N GLN A 478 -2.46 -22.80 -5.93
CA GLN A 478 -2.76 -21.56 -6.65
C GLN A 478 -2.57 -20.28 -5.81
N PHE A 479 -2.49 -20.40 -4.47
CA PHE A 479 -2.21 -19.28 -3.57
C PHE A 479 -0.71 -18.97 -3.43
N ALA A 480 0.17 -19.84 -3.87
CA ALA A 480 1.61 -19.70 -3.71
C ALA A 480 2.23 -18.82 -4.82
N THR A 481 1.80 -17.57 -4.93
CA THR A 481 2.36 -16.59 -5.89
C THR A 481 3.82 -16.29 -5.62
N GLY A 482 4.26 -16.32 -4.36
CA GLY A 482 5.58 -15.82 -3.96
C GLY A 482 5.55 -14.32 -3.73
N CYS A 483 6.43 -13.56 -4.40
CA CYS A 483 6.43 -12.09 -4.38
C CYS A 483 5.39 -11.52 -5.36
N VAL A 484 4.74 -10.43 -4.97
CA VAL A 484 3.96 -9.59 -5.88
C VAL A 484 4.87 -8.47 -6.38
N SER A 485 5.04 -8.36 -7.69
CA SER A 485 6.10 -7.61 -8.36
C SER A 485 6.23 -6.15 -7.88
N ILE A 486 5.19 -5.34 -8.03
CA ILE A 486 5.25 -3.90 -7.73
C ILE A 486 5.51 -3.63 -6.23
N PRO A 487 4.76 -4.22 -5.28
CA PRO A 487 5.04 -4.04 -3.85
C PRO A 487 6.43 -4.53 -3.43
N TRP A 488 6.89 -5.65 -3.99
CA TRP A 488 8.22 -6.18 -3.71
C TRP A 488 9.33 -5.23 -4.21
N GLN A 489 9.20 -4.70 -5.43
CA GLN A 489 10.16 -3.74 -5.97
C GLN A 489 10.20 -2.44 -5.14
N LYS A 490 9.05 -1.93 -4.70
CA LYS A 490 8.98 -0.80 -3.77
C LYS A 490 9.70 -1.11 -2.46
N GLU A 491 9.50 -2.31 -1.91
CA GLU A 491 10.20 -2.75 -0.70
C GLU A 491 11.72 -2.76 -0.89
N MET A 492 12.24 -3.26 -2.02
CA MET A 492 13.67 -3.27 -2.31
C MET A 492 14.25 -1.86 -2.36
N ILE A 493 13.52 -0.89 -2.90
CA ILE A 493 13.93 0.51 -2.99
C ILE A 493 13.86 1.17 -1.60
N GLU A 494 12.72 1.12 -0.93
CA GLU A 494 12.47 1.77 0.36
C GLU A 494 13.38 1.23 1.48
N SER A 495 13.71 -0.05 1.46
CA SER A 495 14.63 -0.67 2.41
C SER A 495 16.11 -0.36 2.14
N GLY A 496 16.42 0.28 1.02
CA GLY A 496 17.79 0.55 0.55
C GLY A 496 18.51 -0.69 -0.03
N CYS A 497 17.83 -1.86 -0.11
CA CYS A 497 18.43 -3.07 -0.68
C CYS A 497 18.80 -2.88 -2.15
N PHE A 498 17.98 -2.16 -2.91
CA PHE A 498 18.24 -1.86 -4.31
C PHE A 498 19.57 -1.11 -4.47
N LYS A 499 19.78 -0.05 -3.70
CA LYS A 499 21.03 0.74 -3.73
C LYS A 499 22.22 -0.10 -3.27
N ASP A 500 22.13 -0.76 -2.11
CA ASP A 500 23.21 -1.56 -1.53
C ASP A 500 23.72 -2.64 -2.51
N ILE A 501 22.82 -3.30 -3.24
CA ILE A 501 23.15 -4.38 -4.16
C ILE A 501 23.76 -3.83 -5.45
N ASN A 502 23.18 -2.79 -6.04
CA ASN A 502 23.70 -2.21 -7.28
C ASN A 502 25.08 -1.55 -7.07
N ASP A 503 25.28 -0.80 -5.98
CA ASP A 503 26.56 -0.15 -5.69
C ASP A 503 27.67 -1.18 -5.40
N SER A 504 27.36 -2.28 -4.72
CA SER A 504 28.34 -3.34 -4.43
C SER A 504 28.79 -4.09 -5.67
N GLU A 505 27.91 -4.29 -6.64
CA GLU A 505 28.21 -4.94 -7.92
C GLU A 505 29.01 -4.01 -8.85
N ASN A 506 28.70 -2.72 -8.87
CA ASN A 506 29.47 -1.73 -9.65
C ASN A 506 30.92 -1.66 -9.14
N LYS A 507 31.15 -1.61 -7.83
CA LYS A 507 32.51 -1.68 -7.25
C LYS A 507 33.28 -2.93 -7.65
N ARG A 508 32.59 -4.10 -7.69
CA ARG A 508 33.23 -5.36 -8.12
C ARG A 508 33.60 -5.36 -9.60
N VAL A 509 32.82 -4.66 -10.46
CA VAL A 509 33.12 -4.51 -11.87
C VAL A 509 34.32 -3.58 -12.04
N GLU A 510 34.37 -2.47 -11.33
CA GLU A 510 35.50 -1.51 -11.32
C GLU A 510 36.78 -2.15 -10.80
N GLU A 511 36.73 -2.93 -9.69
CA GLU A 511 37.89 -3.68 -9.17
C GLU A 511 38.41 -4.74 -10.15
N LYS A 512 37.53 -5.37 -10.95
CA LYS A 512 37.93 -6.33 -11.98
C LYS A 512 38.45 -5.68 -13.26
N ALA A 513 38.03 -4.46 -13.56
CA ALA A 513 38.47 -3.69 -14.72
C ALA A 513 39.79 -2.92 -14.44
N SER A 514 40.16 -2.72 -13.19
CA SER A 514 41.43 -2.10 -12.80
C SER A 514 42.58 -3.08 -13.02
N PRO A 515 43.68 -2.69 -13.72
CA PRO A 515 44.83 -3.55 -13.85
C PRO A 515 45.41 -3.87 -12.48
N PRO A 516 45.92 -5.11 -12.25
CA PRO A 516 46.44 -5.49 -10.94
C PRO A 516 47.59 -4.57 -10.55
N ALA A 517 47.48 -3.96 -9.37
CA ALA A 517 48.52 -3.12 -8.82
C ALA A 517 49.88 -3.88 -8.82
N PRO A 518 50.97 -3.23 -9.26
CA PRO A 518 52.27 -3.88 -9.33
C PRO A 518 52.66 -4.38 -7.92
N ARG A 519 52.91 -5.68 -7.81
CA ARG A 519 53.38 -6.28 -6.55
C ARG A 519 54.64 -5.58 -6.10
N PRO A 520 54.76 -5.15 -4.82
CA PRO A 520 56.01 -4.57 -4.32
C PRO A 520 57.12 -5.61 -4.43
N LYS A 521 58.19 -5.25 -5.13
CA LYS A 521 59.39 -6.06 -5.23
C LYS A 521 59.95 -6.23 -3.81
N ARG A 522 59.97 -7.47 -3.29
CA ARG A 522 60.70 -7.82 -2.09
C ARG A 522 62.19 -7.60 -2.38
N SER A 523 62.79 -6.55 -1.83
CA SER A 523 64.22 -6.39 -1.79
C SER A 523 64.77 -7.38 -0.71
N PHE A 524 65.49 -8.36 -1.20
CA PHE A 524 66.36 -9.19 -0.35
C PHE A 524 67.55 -8.35 0.10
N PHE A 525 67.53 -7.84 1.31
CA PHE A 525 68.76 -7.44 1.96
C PHE A 525 69.21 -8.60 2.89
N HIS A 526 70.33 -9.24 2.46
CA HIS A 526 71.17 -10.04 3.29
C HIS A 526 72.00 -9.09 4.18
N THR A 527 71.86 -9.19 5.48
CA THR A 527 72.92 -8.86 6.38
C THR A 527 73.06 -9.93 7.47
N ARG A 528 74.28 -10.44 7.50
CA ARG A 528 74.76 -11.44 8.46
C ARG A 528 75.08 -10.77 9.81
N SER A 529 74.81 -11.53 10.88
CA SER A 529 75.60 -11.75 12.07
C SER A 529 75.85 -10.61 13.06
N ALA A 530 75.40 -10.77 14.29
CA ALA A 530 76.29 -11.14 15.35
C ALA A 530 75.53 -11.32 16.66
N CYS A 531 76.03 -12.27 17.45
CA CYS A 531 75.62 -12.63 18.82
C CYS A 531 75.65 -11.47 19.78
N GLY A 532 74.81 -11.53 20.82
CA GLY A 532 74.90 -10.79 22.05
C GLY A 532 73.78 -11.17 23.01
N ASN A 533 74.10 -12.11 23.93
CA ASN A 533 73.28 -12.37 25.11
C ASN A 533 73.23 -11.11 25.98
N GLU A 534 72.06 -10.83 26.55
CA GLU A 534 71.98 -10.51 27.97
C GLU A 534 70.54 -10.53 28.45
N ALA A 535 70.34 -11.22 29.53
CA ALA A 535 69.14 -11.35 30.32
C ALA A 535 68.99 -10.18 31.29
N ALA A 536 67.78 -9.72 31.53
CA ALA A 536 67.27 -9.16 32.81
C ALA A 536 65.78 -8.82 32.59
N SER A 537 64.87 -9.53 33.14
CA SER A 537 64.27 -9.50 34.48
C SER A 537 63.35 -8.28 34.74
N ILE A 538 62.09 -8.62 34.97
CA ILE A 538 61.15 -8.09 35.97
C ILE A 538 60.53 -6.73 35.77
N SER A 539 59.17 -6.67 35.56
CA SER A 539 58.29 -6.33 36.68
C SER A 539 56.80 -6.38 36.23
N ARG A 540 56.07 -7.09 37.06
CA ARG A 540 54.55 -7.09 37.04
C ARG A 540 54.08 -5.87 37.82
N GLY A 541 52.98 -5.25 37.36
CA GLY A 541 52.18 -4.30 38.13
C GLY A 541 50.85 -4.08 37.50
N PRO A 542 49.79 -3.69 38.20
CA PRO A 542 48.68 -4.59 38.49
C PRO A 542 47.38 -4.24 37.74
N GLN A 543 46.51 -5.24 37.67
CA GLN A 543 45.13 -5.14 37.25
C GLN A 543 44.32 -4.25 38.19
N GLU A 544 43.69 -3.21 37.66
CA GLU A 544 42.57 -2.55 38.31
C GLU A 544 41.25 -3.17 37.88
N ARG A 545 40.54 -3.69 38.88
CA ARG A 545 39.17 -4.19 38.81
C ARG A 545 38.22 -2.99 38.91
N MET A 546 37.28 -2.89 37.98
CA MET A 546 36.11 -2.05 38.17
C MET A 546 35.07 -2.71 39.09
N PRO A 547 34.37 -1.94 39.93
CA PRO A 547 33.42 -2.48 40.89
C PRO A 547 32.03 -2.65 40.32
N LYS A 548 31.35 -3.71 40.76
CA LYS A 548 29.93 -3.96 40.64
C LYS A 548 29.15 -2.97 41.50
N ALA A 549 28.19 -2.25 40.91
CA ALA A 549 27.16 -1.52 41.66
C ALA A 549 25.80 -2.20 41.42
N CYS A 550 25.31 -2.83 42.41
CA CYS A 550 24.16 -2.66 43.30
C CYS A 550 22.81 -2.44 42.60
N ARG A 551 21.98 -3.46 42.75
CA ARG A 551 20.51 -3.34 42.72
C ARG A 551 20.03 -2.69 44.02
N PRO A 552 18.89 -1.99 44.04
CA PRO A 552 18.08 -1.92 45.25
C PRO A 552 16.79 -2.75 45.12
N TYR A 553 16.58 -3.49 46.16
CA TYR A 553 15.33 -4.08 46.66
C TYR A 553 14.33 -3.00 47.04
N GLY A 554 13.02 -3.35 46.99
CA GLY A 554 12.02 -2.64 47.74
C GLY A 554 10.59 -2.93 47.29
N GLN A 555 10.01 -4.05 47.70
CA GLN A 555 8.58 -4.18 48.01
C GLN A 555 8.32 -3.62 49.42
N PRO A 556 7.11 -3.31 49.91
CA PRO A 556 5.96 -4.23 49.93
C PRO A 556 4.53 -3.62 49.81
N GLN A 557 3.63 -4.48 49.41
CA GLN A 557 2.27 -4.73 49.92
C GLN A 557 1.49 -3.66 50.73
N LYS A 558 0.24 -3.39 50.30
CA LYS A 558 -0.90 -3.36 51.23
C LYS A 558 -2.15 -3.95 50.57
N ARG A 559 -2.61 -5.06 51.14
CA ARG A 559 -3.96 -5.60 51.02
C ARG A 559 -4.90 -4.84 51.97
N LEU A 560 -6.20 -4.78 51.62
CA LEU A 560 -7.39 -4.98 52.44
C LEU A 560 -8.64 -4.47 51.73
N PRO A 561 -9.89 -4.92 52.00
CA PRO A 561 -10.38 -6.28 52.13
C PRO A 561 -11.64 -6.57 51.31
N CYS A 562 -12.03 -7.82 51.34
CA CYS A 562 -13.24 -8.45 50.85
C CYS A 562 -14.56 -7.89 51.40
N CYS A 563 -15.60 -7.86 50.61
CA CYS A 563 -16.96 -8.22 51.03
C CYS A 563 -17.63 -9.02 49.91
N GLY A 564 -17.92 -10.27 50.19
CA GLY A 564 -18.80 -11.15 49.44
C GLY A 564 -20.21 -11.09 50.03
N PRO A 565 -21.10 -12.14 49.81
CA PRO A 565 -21.84 -12.34 48.58
C PRO A 565 -23.37 -12.30 48.88
N SER A 566 -24.22 -12.22 47.86
CA SER A 566 -25.63 -12.66 47.93
C SER A 566 -26.11 -13.09 46.55
N SER A 567 -26.15 -14.37 46.34
CA SER A 567 -27.30 -15.25 46.04
C SER A 567 -28.53 -14.59 45.42
N CYS A 568 -28.90 -15.01 44.23
CA CYS A 568 -30.20 -15.60 43.94
C CYS A 568 -30.21 -16.32 42.60
N ALA A 569 -30.73 -17.51 42.70
CA ALA A 569 -30.82 -18.55 41.69
C ALA A 569 -32.11 -18.43 40.84
N LEU A 570 -32.20 -19.36 39.86
CA LEU A 570 -33.38 -19.83 39.12
C LEU A 570 -33.75 -18.96 37.88
N GLY A 571 -33.92 -19.52 36.71
CA GLY A 571 -34.48 -20.76 36.30
C GLY A 571 -34.31 -21.04 34.81
N CYS A 572 -34.25 -22.29 34.54
CA CYS A 572 -34.35 -23.02 33.28
C CYS A 572 -35.50 -22.61 32.35
N SER A 573 -35.28 -22.65 31.05
CA SER A 573 -35.90 -23.64 30.16
C SER A 573 -35.68 -23.26 28.69
N ARG A 574 -35.21 -24.21 27.95
CA ARG A 574 -35.30 -24.38 26.49
C ARG A 574 -36.74 -24.78 26.12
N PRO A 575 -37.13 -24.81 24.87
CA PRO A 575 -36.35 -25.24 23.69
C PRO A 575 -35.92 -24.18 22.71
#